data_4618d05baf7c2878d68e7c5ebabf3e64
#
_entry.id   4618d05baf7c2878d68e7c5ebabf3e64
#
_cell.length_a   1.000
_cell.length_b   1.000
_cell.length_c   1.000
_cell.angle_alpha   90.00
_cell.angle_beta   90.00
_cell.angle_gamma   90.00
#
_symmetry.space_group_name_H-M   'P 1'
#
loop_
_entity.id
_entity.type
_entity.pdbx_description
1 polymer ?
#
loop_
_entity_poly.entity_id
_entity_poly.type
_entity_poly.pdbx_seq_one_letter_code
_entity_poly.pdbx_strand_id
1 'polypeptide(L)'
;MDKVHLIAWSQGGPRAGGWAAQNPSQVNKLILLAPAYGRAVKAEPPPLPAPGPAFNVQSHKIFTDNWTRQAPCEKQIDPAAAASVWSEMLKSDPVGSRWTPAVRRAPIATTYGWTTERVKAMTTPTLMVVGTHDAQVQPQRVKDFYEDLGSPQKAYVELGCASHNAMWESSRHILFKASLEWLEKGTVEGQTNTMQRLGFQ
;
A
#
# COMPACT_ATOMS: atom_id res chain seq x y z
N MET A 1 20.83 3.72 -18.05
CA MET A 1 19.74 2.79 -17.69
C MET A 1 18.47 3.60 -17.55
N ASP A 2 17.38 3.17 -18.17
CA ASP A 2 16.12 3.90 -18.09
C ASP A 2 15.55 3.79 -16.67
N LYS A 3 14.92 4.87 -16.20
CA LYS A 3 14.27 4.88 -14.88
C LYS A 3 13.02 4.02 -14.89
N VAL A 4 12.76 3.35 -13.79
CA VAL A 4 11.53 2.54 -13.61
C VAL A 4 10.49 3.28 -12.80
N HIS A 5 9.23 2.93 -12.98
CA HIS A 5 8.15 3.27 -12.05
C HIS A 5 8.02 2.17 -11.00
N LEU A 6 7.72 2.56 -9.76
CA LEU A 6 7.44 1.61 -8.69
C LEU A 6 6.02 1.81 -8.19
N ILE A 7 5.32 0.68 -8.02
CA ILE A 7 4.00 0.64 -7.37
C ILE A 7 4.11 -0.31 -6.18
N ALA A 8 3.67 0.12 -5.01
CA ALA A 8 3.75 -0.70 -3.82
C ALA A 8 2.52 -0.53 -2.93
N TRP A 9 2.18 -1.59 -2.23
CA TRP A 9 1.04 -1.66 -1.32
C TRP A 9 1.48 -2.05 0.09
N SER A 10 0.88 -1.42 1.10
CA SER A 10 1.02 -1.78 2.51
C SER A 10 2.49 -1.81 2.94
N GLN A 11 2.98 -2.93 3.43
CA GLN A 11 4.40 -3.14 3.78
C GLN A 11 5.36 -3.11 2.57
N GLY A 12 4.84 -3.19 1.35
CA GLY A 12 5.62 -2.88 0.16
C GLY A 12 6.03 -1.41 0.09
N GLY A 13 5.25 -0.51 0.71
CA GLY A 13 5.52 0.92 0.75
C GLY A 13 6.90 1.27 1.30
N PRO A 14 7.24 0.90 2.56
CA PRO A 14 8.59 1.15 3.11
C PRO A 14 9.71 0.48 2.32
N ARG A 15 9.45 -0.67 1.69
CA ARG A 15 10.46 -1.35 0.86
C ARG A 15 10.74 -0.57 -0.43
N ALA A 16 9.69 -0.25 -1.19
CA ALA A 16 9.80 0.52 -2.43
C ALA A 16 10.26 1.96 -2.17
N GLY A 17 9.69 2.62 -1.15
CA GLY A 17 10.06 3.96 -0.76
C GLY A 17 11.48 4.04 -0.22
N GLY A 18 11.89 3.09 0.62
CA GLY A 18 13.26 3.01 1.13
C GLY A 18 14.28 2.76 0.00
N TRP A 19 13.93 1.91 -0.98
CA TRP A 19 14.79 1.70 -2.14
C TRP A 19 14.86 2.94 -3.02
N ALA A 20 13.73 3.60 -3.29
CA ALA A 20 13.68 4.84 -4.06
C ALA A 20 14.48 5.98 -3.41
N ALA A 21 14.42 6.10 -2.07
CA ALA A 21 15.21 7.07 -1.33
C ALA A 21 16.73 6.86 -1.48
N GLN A 22 17.18 5.61 -1.60
CA GLN A 22 18.57 5.25 -1.78
C GLN A 22 19.03 5.29 -3.25
N ASN A 23 18.09 5.18 -4.19
CA ASN A 23 18.37 5.08 -5.63
C ASN A 23 17.51 6.08 -6.45
N PRO A 24 17.52 7.38 -6.13
CA PRO A 24 16.63 8.37 -6.78
C PRO A 24 16.89 8.53 -8.27
N SER A 25 18.08 8.21 -8.74
CA SER A 25 18.43 8.24 -10.17
C SER A 25 17.80 7.10 -10.97
N GLN A 26 17.32 6.04 -10.33
CA GLN A 26 16.74 4.86 -10.97
C GLN A 26 15.22 4.84 -10.94
N VAL A 27 14.58 5.67 -10.11
CA VAL A 27 13.11 5.73 -9.99
C VAL A 27 12.58 6.99 -10.67
N ASN A 28 11.65 6.81 -11.60
CA ASN A 28 10.96 7.91 -12.26
C ASN A 28 9.80 8.43 -11.40
N LYS A 29 8.86 7.54 -11.04
CA LYS A 29 7.71 7.88 -10.19
C LYS A 29 7.39 6.71 -9.25
N LEU A 30 6.81 7.04 -8.11
CA LEU A 30 6.41 6.10 -7.08
C LEU A 30 4.91 6.23 -6.82
N ILE A 31 4.21 5.09 -6.72
CA ILE A 31 2.83 5.02 -6.25
C ILE A 31 2.79 4.12 -5.02
N LEU A 32 2.24 4.63 -3.95
CA LEU A 32 2.12 3.94 -2.68
C LEU A 32 0.65 3.84 -2.27
N LEU A 33 0.10 2.64 -2.31
CA LEU A 33 -1.22 2.35 -1.75
C LEU A 33 -1.08 1.92 -0.30
N ALA A 34 -1.70 2.67 0.60
CA ALA A 34 -1.71 2.39 2.03
C ALA A 34 -0.31 2.07 2.59
N PRO A 35 0.72 2.91 2.36
CA PRO A 35 2.07 2.62 2.82
C PRO A 35 2.16 2.61 4.34
N ALA A 36 2.79 1.59 4.89
CA ALA A 36 3.05 1.50 6.32
C ALA A 36 4.12 2.53 6.72
N TYR A 37 3.70 3.70 7.16
CA TYR A 37 4.55 4.78 7.66
C TYR A 37 4.24 5.12 9.11
N GLY A 38 5.23 5.61 9.83
CA GLY A 38 5.07 6.14 11.19
C GLY A 38 6.25 7.00 11.59
N ARG A 39 5.96 8.18 12.12
CA ARG A 39 6.98 9.15 12.59
C ARG A 39 7.87 8.62 13.71
N ALA A 40 7.44 7.59 14.43
CA ALA A 40 8.19 6.95 15.50
C ALA A 40 9.10 5.80 15.06
N VAL A 41 9.21 5.54 13.74
CA VAL A 41 10.07 4.47 13.22
C VAL A 41 11.54 4.81 13.47
N LYS A 42 12.29 3.85 14.06
CA LYS A 42 13.72 4.01 14.32
C LYS A 42 14.55 3.76 13.07
N ALA A 43 15.69 4.44 12.96
CA ALA A 43 16.64 4.24 11.88
C ALA A 43 17.35 2.88 11.96
N GLU A 44 17.51 2.34 13.15
CA GLU A 44 18.20 1.08 13.40
C GLU A 44 17.26 -0.12 13.32
N PRO A 45 17.74 -1.27 12.84
CA PRO A 45 16.96 -2.48 12.87
C PRO A 45 16.62 -2.87 14.31
N PRO A 46 15.40 -3.34 14.58
CA PRO A 46 15.09 -3.91 15.87
C PRO A 46 15.93 -5.17 16.10
N PRO A 47 16.08 -5.62 17.36
CA PRO A 47 16.68 -6.90 17.64
C PRO A 47 15.93 -8.01 16.88
N LEU A 48 16.67 -9.03 16.46
CA LEU A 48 16.06 -10.18 15.81
C LEU A 48 14.98 -10.78 16.72
N PRO A 49 13.79 -11.11 16.17
CA PRO A 49 12.77 -11.77 16.95
C PRO A 49 13.28 -13.13 17.45
N ALA A 50 12.74 -13.58 18.58
CA ALA A 50 12.96 -14.95 19.03
C ALA A 50 12.64 -15.96 17.90
N PRO A 51 13.32 -17.11 17.84
CA PRO A 51 13.00 -18.15 16.88
C PRO A 51 11.50 -18.48 16.93
N GLY A 52 10.87 -18.43 15.79
CA GLY A 52 9.45 -18.69 15.61
C GLY A 52 9.19 -19.36 14.27
N PRO A 53 7.92 -19.59 13.89
CA PRO A 53 7.61 -20.19 12.60
C PRO A 53 8.13 -19.28 11.47
N ALA A 54 8.71 -19.91 10.44
CA ALA A 54 9.24 -19.20 9.27
C ALA A 54 8.18 -18.41 8.49
N PHE A 55 6.89 -18.69 8.73
CA PHE A 55 5.74 -18.01 8.12
C PHE A 55 4.49 -18.21 8.98
N ASN A 56 3.53 -17.33 8.78
CA ASN A 56 2.17 -17.46 9.28
C ASN A 56 1.27 -18.08 8.20
N VAL A 57 0.18 -18.73 8.62
CA VAL A 57 -0.83 -19.28 7.72
C VAL A 57 -2.05 -18.38 7.72
N GLN A 58 -2.50 -17.98 6.53
CA GLN A 58 -3.73 -17.23 6.34
C GLN A 58 -4.78 -18.13 5.66
N SER A 59 -5.81 -18.51 6.41
CA SER A 59 -6.96 -19.23 5.84
C SER A 59 -7.89 -18.28 5.07
N HIS A 60 -8.78 -18.85 4.24
CA HIS A 60 -9.84 -18.10 3.57
C HIS A 60 -10.68 -17.27 4.55
N LYS A 61 -11.07 -17.90 5.67
CA LYS A 61 -11.84 -17.21 6.70
C LYS A 61 -11.11 -16.00 7.27
N ILE A 62 -9.84 -16.12 7.62
CA ILE A 62 -9.04 -15.00 8.14
C ILE A 62 -8.94 -13.87 7.09
N PHE A 63 -8.72 -14.23 5.83
CA PHE A 63 -8.66 -13.26 4.74
C PHE A 63 -9.99 -12.51 4.57
N THR A 64 -11.10 -13.25 4.49
CA THR A 64 -12.43 -12.68 4.28
C THR A 64 -12.87 -11.83 5.48
N ASP A 65 -12.71 -12.32 6.71
CA ASP A 65 -13.09 -11.59 7.92
C ASP A 65 -12.30 -10.26 8.04
N ASN A 66 -11.01 -10.29 7.73
CA ASN A 66 -10.19 -9.08 7.75
C ASN A 66 -10.61 -8.07 6.68
N TRP A 67 -11.09 -8.52 5.54
CA TRP A 67 -11.55 -7.64 4.49
C TRP A 67 -12.94 -7.07 4.80
N THR A 68 -13.92 -7.93 5.10
CA THR A 68 -15.30 -7.52 5.36
C THR A 68 -15.43 -6.55 6.53
N ARG A 69 -14.61 -6.73 7.58
CA ARG A 69 -14.59 -5.81 8.73
C ARG A 69 -14.26 -4.36 8.36
N GLN A 70 -13.58 -4.14 7.24
CA GLN A 70 -13.16 -2.84 6.75
C GLN A 70 -14.03 -2.32 5.60
N ALA A 71 -15.11 -3.00 5.25
CA ALA A 71 -15.95 -2.70 4.11
C ALA A 71 -17.40 -2.40 4.54
N PRO A 72 -17.65 -1.25 5.20
CA PRO A 72 -18.97 -0.91 5.70
C PRO A 72 -19.93 -0.41 4.62
N CYS A 73 -19.45 -0.05 3.43
CA CYS A 73 -20.29 0.49 2.37
C CYS A 73 -21.01 -0.63 1.61
N GLU A 74 -22.23 -0.33 1.17
CA GLU A 74 -22.99 -1.26 0.33
C GLU A 74 -22.24 -1.56 -0.97
N LYS A 75 -22.20 -2.83 -1.35
CA LYS A 75 -21.53 -3.30 -2.59
C LYS A 75 -20.05 -2.92 -2.70
N GLN A 76 -19.38 -2.61 -1.60
CA GLN A 76 -17.94 -2.29 -1.60
C GLN A 76 -17.12 -3.49 -2.07
N ILE A 77 -17.46 -4.70 -1.63
CA ILE A 77 -16.81 -5.95 -2.06
C ILE A 77 -17.68 -6.62 -3.12
N ASP A 78 -17.10 -6.82 -4.30
CA ASP A 78 -17.67 -7.68 -5.34
C ASP A 78 -17.34 -9.15 -4.98
N PRO A 79 -18.37 -10.01 -4.77
CA PRO A 79 -18.13 -11.42 -4.42
C PRO A 79 -17.32 -12.18 -5.45
N ALA A 80 -17.48 -11.87 -6.75
CA ALA A 80 -16.71 -12.51 -7.81
C ALA A 80 -15.24 -12.09 -7.76
N ALA A 81 -14.96 -10.80 -7.49
CA ALA A 81 -13.60 -10.32 -7.28
C ALA A 81 -12.95 -10.97 -6.05
N ALA A 82 -13.68 -11.06 -4.93
CA ALA A 82 -13.16 -11.70 -3.71
C ALA A 82 -12.80 -13.17 -3.92
N ALA A 83 -13.68 -13.93 -4.60
CA ALA A 83 -13.43 -15.32 -4.94
C ALA A 83 -12.21 -15.48 -5.87
N SER A 84 -12.09 -14.60 -6.87
CA SER A 84 -10.97 -14.60 -7.81
C SER A 84 -9.65 -14.30 -7.09
N VAL A 85 -9.61 -13.28 -6.24
CA VAL A 85 -8.41 -12.93 -5.45
C VAL A 85 -7.94 -14.11 -4.62
N TRP A 86 -8.86 -14.78 -3.90
CA TRP A 86 -8.49 -15.96 -3.11
C TRP A 86 -7.96 -17.10 -3.96
N SER A 87 -8.61 -17.38 -5.10
CA SER A 87 -8.16 -18.40 -6.05
C SER A 87 -6.74 -18.15 -6.55
N GLU A 88 -6.43 -16.90 -6.92
CA GLU A 88 -5.10 -16.52 -7.40
C GLU A 88 -4.04 -16.55 -6.28
N MET A 89 -4.43 -16.19 -5.05
CA MET A 89 -3.54 -16.33 -3.89
C MET A 89 -3.14 -17.80 -3.66
N LEU A 90 -4.08 -18.75 -3.76
CA LEU A 90 -3.79 -20.19 -3.64
C LEU A 90 -2.88 -20.69 -4.76
N LYS A 91 -3.09 -20.24 -6.00
CA LYS A 91 -2.24 -20.59 -7.14
C LYS A 91 -0.81 -20.04 -6.97
N SER A 92 -0.67 -18.86 -6.39
CA SER A 92 0.63 -18.23 -6.15
C SER A 92 1.44 -18.89 -5.02
N ASP A 93 0.78 -19.66 -4.15
CA ASP A 93 1.44 -20.44 -3.08
C ASP A 93 1.10 -21.94 -3.18
N PRO A 94 1.67 -22.67 -4.14
CA PRO A 94 1.36 -24.07 -4.37
C PRO A 94 1.80 -24.99 -3.22
N VAL A 95 2.65 -24.52 -2.32
CA VAL A 95 3.04 -25.27 -1.12
C VAL A 95 2.03 -25.07 -0.01
N GLY A 96 1.69 -23.82 0.32
CA GLY A 96 0.71 -23.50 1.37
C GLY A 96 -0.68 -24.04 1.05
N SER A 97 -1.09 -23.99 -0.23
CA SER A 97 -2.41 -24.46 -0.67
C SER A 97 -2.64 -25.98 -0.49
N ARG A 98 -1.56 -26.77 -0.29
CA ARG A 98 -1.64 -28.22 -0.06
C ARG A 98 -1.94 -28.61 1.41
N TRP A 99 -1.77 -27.67 2.35
CA TRP A 99 -1.88 -28.02 3.77
C TRP A 99 -3.34 -28.02 4.25
N THR A 100 -3.94 -26.93 4.37
CA THR A 100 -5.38 -26.65 4.45
C THR A 100 -5.58 -25.51 3.49
N PRO A 101 -6.66 -25.38 2.72
CA PRO A 101 -6.74 -24.28 1.75
C PRO A 101 -6.33 -22.94 2.38
N ALA A 102 -5.06 -22.59 2.27
CA ALA A 102 -4.41 -21.51 2.98
C ALA A 102 -3.22 -20.99 2.17
N VAL A 103 -2.81 -19.77 2.45
CA VAL A 103 -1.57 -19.19 1.93
C VAL A 103 -0.60 -18.89 3.05
N ARG A 104 0.68 -19.06 2.79
CA ARG A 104 1.74 -18.68 3.71
C ARG A 104 1.99 -17.17 3.62
N ARG A 105 2.17 -16.56 4.75
CA ARG A 105 2.58 -15.16 4.83
C ARG A 105 3.89 -15.05 5.57
N ALA A 106 4.82 -14.27 5.02
CA ALA A 106 6.00 -13.91 5.76
C ALA A 106 5.62 -13.26 7.09
N PRO A 107 6.39 -13.49 8.16
CA PRO A 107 6.24 -12.74 9.40
C PRO A 107 6.27 -11.23 9.13
N ILE A 108 5.61 -10.46 9.96
CA ILE A 108 5.61 -8.99 9.85
C ILE A 108 7.06 -8.52 10.00
N ALA A 109 7.63 -8.03 8.91
CA ALA A 109 8.92 -7.38 8.95
C ALA A 109 8.74 -5.97 9.49
N THR A 110 9.52 -5.62 10.49
CA THR A 110 9.55 -4.26 11.01
C THR A 110 10.08 -3.29 9.95
N THR A 111 9.42 -2.15 9.81
CA THR A 111 9.80 -1.10 8.89
C THR A 111 10.81 -0.17 9.57
N TYR A 112 12.05 -0.62 9.69
CA TYR A 112 13.12 0.25 10.17
C TYR A 112 13.79 1.01 9.03
N GLY A 113 14.43 2.10 9.36
CA GLY A 113 15.22 2.86 8.39
C GLY A 113 14.44 3.79 7.47
N TRP A 114 13.13 3.76 7.49
CA TRP A 114 12.28 4.72 6.78
C TRP A 114 11.79 5.81 7.74
N THR A 115 12.76 6.53 8.29
CA THR A 115 12.54 7.58 9.29
C THR A 115 12.00 8.85 8.66
N THR A 116 11.48 9.74 9.49
CA THR A 116 11.00 11.07 9.06
C THR A 116 12.09 11.85 8.33
N GLU A 117 13.35 11.80 8.77
CA GLU A 117 14.47 12.48 8.13
C GLU A 117 14.74 11.92 6.72
N ARG A 118 14.71 10.60 6.56
CA ARG A 118 14.86 9.96 5.25
C ARG A 118 13.70 10.28 4.31
N VAL A 119 12.48 10.30 4.84
CA VAL A 119 11.29 10.67 4.07
C VAL A 119 11.37 12.13 3.62
N LYS A 120 11.80 13.05 4.49
CA LYS A 120 12.06 14.45 4.15
C LYS A 120 13.13 14.64 3.08
N ALA A 121 14.10 13.74 3.01
CA ALA A 121 15.15 13.78 2.02
C ALA A 121 14.77 13.15 0.66
N MET A 122 13.62 12.46 0.58
CA MET A 122 13.16 11.85 -0.67
C MET A 122 12.73 12.91 -1.69
N THR A 123 13.23 12.78 -2.91
CA THR A 123 12.91 13.70 -4.02
C THR A 123 12.08 13.04 -5.12
N THR A 124 11.88 11.71 -5.05
CA THR A 124 11.12 10.96 -6.06
C THR A 124 9.66 11.41 -6.11
N PRO A 125 9.13 11.75 -7.30
CA PRO A 125 7.71 12.07 -7.46
C PRO A 125 6.82 10.93 -6.94
N THR A 126 5.92 11.24 -5.98
CA THR A 126 5.19 10.21 -5.26
C THR A 126 3.70 10.49 -5.15
N LEU A 127 2.87 9.53 -5.60
CA LEU A 127 1.45 9.46 -5.32
C LEU A 127 1.22 8.55 -4.12
N MET A 128 0.47 9.04 -3.14
CA MET A 128 -0.01 8.27 -1.99
C MET A 128 -1.52 8.10 -2.07
N VAL A 129 -1.99 6.87 -1.94
CA VAL A 129 -3.43 6.55 -1.96
C VAL A 129 -3.77 5.75 -0.72
N VAL A 130 -4.94 6.02 -0.12
CA VAL A 130 -5.45 5.27 1.03
C VAL A 130 -6.97 5.18 0.98
N GLY A 131 -7.53 4.08 1.44
CA GLY A 131 -8.98 3.94 1.60
C GLY A 131 -9.47 4.59 2.89
N THR A 132 -10.64 5.25 2.85
CA THR A 132 -11.27 5.90 4.02
C THR A 132 -11.47 4.94 5.19
N HIS A 133 -11.72 3.65 4.91
CA HIS A 133 -11.99 2.61 5.92
C HIS A 133 -10.79 1.69 6.14
N ASP A 134 -9.58 2.09 5.73
CA ASP A 134 -8.38 1.30 5.99
C ASP A 134 -8.11 1.24 7.50
N ALA A 135 -8.35 0.06 8.10
CA ALA A 135 -8.10 -0.19 9.51
C ALA A 135 -6.69 -0.76 9.77
N GLN A 136 -5.93 -1.10 8.75
CA GLN A 136 -4.56 -1.60 8.88
C GLN A 136 -3.54 -0.47 8.80
N VAL A 137 -3.72 0.43 7.83
CA VAL A 137 -2.94 1.67 7.71
C VAL A 137 -3.93 2.84 7.68
N GLN A 138 -4.16 3.42 8.84
CA GLN A 138 -5.12 4.51 8.98
C GLN A 138 -4.78 5.68 8.05
N PRO A 139 -5.77 6.35 7.43
CA PRO A 139 -5.57 7.49 6.53
C PRO A 139 -4.65 8.57 7.10
N GLN A 140 -4.74 8.83 8.42
CA GLN A 140 -3.88 9.81 9.07
C GLN A 140 -2.38 9.49 8.92
N ARG A 141 -1.98 8.21 8.97
CA ARG A 141 -0.57 7.83 8.78
C ARG A 141 -0.07 8.13 7.36
N VAL A 142 -0.93 7.96 6.36
CA VAL A 142 -0.59 8.28 4.98
C VAL A 142 -0.56 9.79 4.75
N LYS A 143 -1.43 10.53 5.44
CA LYS A 143 -1.41 11.98 5.47
C LYS A 143 -0.12 12.50 6.13
N ASP A 144 0.28 11.94 7.28
CA ASP A 144 1.55 12.25 7.93
C ASP A 144 2.74 12.03 6.98
N PHE A 145 2.69 10.94 6.21
CA PHE A 145 3.71 10.67 5.20
C PHE A 145 3.73 11.73 4.09
N TYR A 146 2.56 12.14 3.60
CA TYR A 146 2.46 13.22 2.61
C TYR A 146 3.04 14.54 3.14
N GLU A 147 2.75 14.88 4.38
CA GLU A 147 3.27 16.10 5.03
C GLU A 147 4.80 16.07 5.16
N ASP A 148 5.34 14.92 5.58
CA ASP A 148 6.77 14.75 5.83
C ASP A 148 7.59 14.54 4.55
N LEU A 149 6.97 14.12 3.44
CA LEU A 149 7.68 13.82 2.19
C LEU A 149 8.29 15.08 1.57
N GLY A 150 9.60 15.06 1.34
CA GLY A 150 10.37 16.16 0.77
C GLY A 150 10.27 16.31 -0.74
N SER A 151 9.61 15.40 -1.46
CA SER A 151 9.46 15.48 -2.90
C SER A 151 8.76 16.76 -3.33
N PRO A 152 9.31 17.49 -4.32
CA PRO A 152 8.68 18.69 -4.88
C PRO A 152 7.42 18.37 -5.71
N GLN A 153 7.22 17.12 -6.07
CA GLN A 153 6.05 16.64 -6.80
C GLN A 153 5.41 15.48 -6.04
N LYS A 154 4.27 15.74 -5.42
CA LYS A 154 3.55 14.74 -4.60
C LYS A 154 2.04 14.93 -4.68
N ALA A 155 1.29 13.85 -4.49
CA ALA A 155 -0.16 13.90 -4.35
C ALA A 155 -0.62 12.89 -3.30
N TYR A 156 -1.68 13.25 -2.57
CA TYR A 156 -2.38 12.39 -1.64
C TYR A 156 -3.81 12.20 -2.11
N VAL A 157 -4.29 10.97 -2.11
CA VAL A 157 -5.67 10.63 -2.47
C VAL A 157 -6.29 9.77 -1.38
N GLU A 158 -7.39 10.22 -0.81
CA GLU A 158 -8.27 9.43 0.03
C GLU A 158 -9.45 8.92 -0.79
N LEU A 159 -9.59 7.59 -0.86
CA LEU A 159 -10.66 6.94 -1.62
C LEU A 159 -11.88 6.69 -0.75
N GLY A 160 -13.03 7.21 -1.16
CA GLY A 160 -14.30 6.93 -0.54
C GLY A 160 -14.70 5.46 -0.68
N CYS A 161 -15.37 4.91 0.33
CA CYS A 161 -15.81 3.51 0.36
C CYS A 161 -14.71 2.52 -0.06
N ALA A 162 -13.52 2.72 0.45
CA ALA A 162 -12.37 1.87 0.19
C ALA A 162 -11.67 1.48 1.49
N SER A 163 -11.15 0.24 1.54
CA SER A 163 -10.38 -0.29 2.65
C SER A 163 -8.90 -0.46 2.28
N HIS A 164 -8.17 -1.21 3.10
CA HIS A 164 -6.80 -1.64 2.80
C HIS A 164 -6.67 -2.38 1.47
N ASN A 165 -7.76 -2.97 1.01
CA ASN A 165 -7.84 -3.79 -0.20
C ASN A 165 -8.45 -3.04 -1.40
N ALA A 166 -8.35 -1.72 -1.44
CA ALA A 166 -8.97 -0.84 -2.44
C ALA A 166 -8.76 -1.28 -3.90
N MET A 167 -7.63 -1.96 -4.22
CA MET A 167 -7.34 -2.45 -5.57
C MET A 167 -8.28 -3.57 -6.02
N TRP A 168 -9.01 -4.20 -5.12
CA TRP A 168 -9.94 -5.30 -5.39
C TRP A 168 -11.41 -4.91 -5.14
N GLU A 169 -11.65 -3.72 -4.63
CA GLU A 169 -12.98 -3.20 -4.27
C GLU A 169 -13.67 -2.47 -5.43
N SER A 170 -14.93 -2.13 -5.25
CA SER A 170 -15.72 -1.45 -6.29
C SER A 170 -15.13 -0.12 -6.72
N SER A 171 -14.46 0.60 -5.81
CA SER A 171 -13.77 1.87 -6.07
C SER A 171 -12.43 1.73 -6.82
N ARG A 172 -11.97 0.51 -7.13
CA ARG A 172 -10.66 0.26 -7.79
C ARG A 172 -10.41 1.05 -9.07
N HIS A 173 -11.47 1.32 -9.83
CA HIS A 173 -11.37 2.10 -11.07
C HIS A 173 -10.87 3.54 -10.84
N ILE A 174 -11.22 4.15 -9.70
CA ILE A 174 -10.74 5.48 -9.30
C ILE A 174 -9.26 5.41 -8.97
N LEU A 175 -8.85 4.40 -8.19
CA LEU A 175 -7.44 4.13 -7.91
C LEU A 175 -6.62 3.95 -9.19
N PHE A 176 -7.12 3.14 -10.12
CA PHE A 176 -6.40 2.87 -11.37
C PHE A 176 -6.31 4.11 -12.26
N LYS A 177 -7.39 4.90 -12.37
CA LYS A 177 -7.40 6.16 -13.11
C LYS A 177 -6.38 7.15 -12.54
N ALA A 178 -6.40 7.38 -11.22
CA ALA A 178 -5.47 8.29 -10.56
C ALA A 178 -4.01 7.80 -10.70
N SER A 179 -3.80 6.49 -10.59
CA SER A 179 -2.46 5.88 -10.77
C SER A 179 -1.94 6.05 -12.19
N LEU A 180 -2.77 5.80 -13.21
CA LEU A 180 -2.39 5.97 -14.61
C LEU A 180 -2.05 7.42 -14.93
N GLU A 181 -2.90 8.36 -14.52
CA GLU A 181 -2.65 9.79 -14.72
C GLU A 181 -1.35 10.22 -14.03
N TRP A 182 -1.09 9.71 -12.81
CA TRP A 182 0.16 9.98 -12.12
C TRP A 182 1.37 9.48 -12.90
N LEU A 183 1.33 8.26 -13.41
CA LEU A 183 2.43 7.67 -14.19
C LEU A 183 2.69 8.44 -15.49
N GLU A 184 1.65 8.86 -16.17
CA GLU A 184 1.75 9.57 -17.44
C GLU A 184 2.14 11.04 -17.23
N LYS A 185 1.40 11.77 -16.39
CA LYS A 185 1.44 13.24 -16.29
C LYS A 185 2.05 13.76 -15.00
N GLY A 186 2.12 12.94 -13.93
CA GLY A 186 2.54 13.40 -12.59
C GLY A 186 1.48 14.26 -11.89
N THR A 187 0.21 14.09 -12.27
CA THR A 187 -0.94 14.81 -11.70
C THR A 187 -2.02 13.83 -11.25
N VAL A 188 -2.95 14.30 -10.43
CA VAL A 188 -4.23 13.66 -10.11
C VAL A 188 -5.32 14.70 -10.34
N GLU A 189 -6.30 14.39 -11.19
CA GLU A 189 -7.32 15.35 -11.66
C GLU A 189 -6.68 16.68 -12.11
N GLY A 190 -5.58 16.58 -12.87
CA GLY A 190 -4.83 17.73 -13.40
C GLY A 190 -3.98 18.50 -12.39
N GLN A 191 -3.90 18.06 -11.12
CA GLN A 191 -3.22 18.79 -10.06
C GLN A 191 -2.00 18.01 -9.52
N THR A 192 -0.98 18.73 -9.11
CA THR A 192 0.16 18.22 -8.34
C THR A 192 0.26 18.97 -7.01
N ASN A 193 1.02 18.44 -6.05
CA ASN A 193 1.12 18.99 -4.68
C ASN A 193 -0.26 19.19 -4.03
N THR A 194 -1.12 18.18 -4.16
CA THR A 194 -2.53 18.25 -3.80
C THR A 194 -2.93 17.13 -2.85
N MET A 195 -3.97 17.40 -2.07
CA MET A 195 -4.69 16.41 -1.28
C MET A 195 -6.13 16.35 -1.78
N GLN A 196 -6.55 15.18 -2.22
CA GLN A 196 -7.87 15.00 -2.82
C GLN A 196 -8.66 13.88 -2.15
N ARG A 197 -9.96 14.00 -2.16
CA ARG A 197 -10.92 12.98 -1.73
C ARG A 197 -11.75 12.58 -2.94
N LEU A 198 -11.57 11.35 -3.40
CA LEU A 198 -12.20 10.83 -4.61
C LEU A 198 -13.19 9.70 -4.27
N GLY A 199 -14.29 9.60 -5.01
CA GLY A 199 -15.29 8.53 -4.81
C GLY A 199 -16.18 8.72 -3.58
N PHE A 200 -16.29 9.91 -3.05
CA PHE A 200 -17.25 10.26 -2.01
C PHE A 200 -18.57 10.67 -2.68
N GLN A 201 -19.62 9.87 -2.48
CA GLN A 201 -21.00 10.16 -2.90
C GLN A 201 -21.87 10.33 -1.66
#